data_4a43068545bb61b0de9bd4e3232b9a69
#
_entry.id   4a43068545bb61b0de9bd4e3232b9a69
#
_cell.length_a   1.000
_cell.length_b   1.000
_cell.length_c   1.000
_cell.angle_alpha   90.00
_cell.angle_beta   90.00
_cell.angle_gamma   90.00
#
_symmetry.space_group_name_H-M   'P 1'
#
loop_
_entity.id
_entity.type
_entity.pdbx_description
1 polymer ?
#
loop_
_entity_poly.entity_id
_entity_poly.type
_entity_poly.pdbx_seq_one_letter_code
_entity_poly.pdbx_strand_id
1 'polypeptide(L)'
;MLIVRNTKKRKVSFMKKWILATAMAVLGLTAAEAQEKYEYNEFYYQRTTLFQQLPIHSTDIVFLGDSQTNGCEWSELLGNPNVKNRGISSDVIQGFSDRLEPILKGKPAKIFVLGGVNDVSHNLSADSIATAMKNLLVKIKKGSPNTKIYLQSLLPIDNSFKRYKAMIGKEQTILDVNVRLKAVADELGVTWIDLFSLMVDPKTGAMKKGLTNDGLHLLGDGYLVWKSAVEPYVNE
;
A
#
# COMPACT_ATOMS: atom_id res chain seq x y z
N MET A 1 20.22 -31.75 69.01
CA MET A 1 19.10 -30.85 68.73
C MET A 1 19.47 -29.70 67.81
N LEU A 2 19.95 -29.97 66.59
CA LEU A 2 20.53 -28.93 65.69
C LEU A 2 20.38 -29.25 64.15
N ILE A 3 19.40 -30.11 63.75
CA ILE A 3 19.25 -30.48 62.31
C ILE A 3 17.91 -30.02 61.72
N VAL A 4 16.95 -29.52 62.52
CA VAL A 4 15.60 -29.22 61.99
C VAL A 4 15.44 -27.77 61.47
N ARG A 5 16.38 -26.86 61.74
CA ARG A 5 16.22 -25.42 61.36
C ARG A 5 16.66 -25.06 59.92
N ASN A 6 17.35 -25.93 59.18
CA ASN A 6 17.93 -25.55 57.91
C ASN A 6 17.07 -25.91 56.68
N THR A 7 16.09 -26.78 56.84
CA THR A 7 15.22 -27.21 55.71
C THR A 7 14.06 -26.25 55.43
N LYS A 8 13.57 -25.53 56.46
CA LYS A 8 12.46 -24.53 56.26
C LYS A 8 12.94 -23.27 55.52
N LYS A 9 14.19 -22.80 55.78
CA LYS A 9 14.70 -21.62 55.07
C LYS A 9 15.03 -21.91 53.59
N ARG A 10 15.44 -23.11 53.23
CA ARG A 10 15.67 -23.48 51.82
C ARG A 10 14.37 -23.59 51.03
N LYS A 11 13.29 -24.16 51.58
CA LYS A 11 11.97 -24.26 50.89
C LYS A 11 11.34 -22.90 50.64
N VAL A 12 11.43 -21.95 51.60
CA VAL A 12 10.86 -20.60 51.42
C VAL A 12 11.66 -19.79 50.38
N SER A 13 12.98 -19.96 50.28
CA SER A 13 13.79 -19.32 49.26
C SER A 13 13.54 -19.87 47.87
N PHE A 14 13.28 -21.17 47.74
CA PHE A 14 12.97 -21.83 46.46
C PHE A 14 11.59 -21.42 45.95
N MET A 15 10.59 -21.40 46.82
CA MET A 15 9.24 -20.92 46.44
C MET A 15 9.20 -19.44 46.03
N LYS A 16 9.96 -18.55 46.71
CA LYS A 16 10.06 -17.13 46.32
C LYS A 16 10.69 -16.95 44.92
N LYS A 17 11.68 -17.79 44.54
CA LYS A 17 12.27 -17.74 43.20
C LYS A 17 11.32 -18.21 42.10
N TRP A 18 10.46 -19.17 42.36
CA TRP A 18 9.45 -19.64 41.42
C TRP A 18 8.29 -18.63 41.26
N ILE A 19 7.87 -17.98 42.36
CA ILE A 19 6.82 -16.94 42.30
C ILE A 19 7.32 -15.70 41.55
N LEU A 20 8.60 -15.32 41.66
CA LEU A 20 9.20 -14.23 40.88
C LEU A 20 9.35 -14.61 39.38
N ALA A 21 9.72 -15.86 39.09
CA ALA A 21 9.84 -16.33 37.70
C ALA A 21 8.50 -16.43 36.98
N THR A 22 7.43 -16.87 37.69
CA THR A 22 6.07 -16.88 37.15
C THR A 22 5.48 -15.48 37.01
N ALA A 23 5.78 -14.55 37.93
CA ALA A 23 5.32 -13.17 37.79
C ALA A 23 6.01 -12.44 36.60
N MET A 24 7.28 -12.70 36.31
CA MET A 24 7.96 -12.17 35.13
C MET A 24 7.47 -12.82 33.82
N ALA A 25 7.09 -14.09 33.84
CA ALA A 25 6.54 -14.76 32.66
C ALA A 25 5.11 -14.27 32.33
N VAL A 26 4.31 -13.88 33.34
CA VAL A 26 2.96 -13.32 33.16
C VAL A 26 3.01 -11.85 32.76
N LEU A 27 4.01 -11.09 33.20
CA LEU A 27 4.23 -9.69 32.76
C LEU A 27 4.86 -9.57 31.37
N GLY A 28 5.51 -10.64 30.88
CA GLY A 28 6.05 -10.72 29.52
C GLY A 28 5.03 -11.07 28.43
N LEU A 29 3.81 -11.51 28.83
CA LEU A 29 2.75 -11.96 27.92
C LEU A 29 1.63 -10.91 27.68
N THR A 30 1.72 -9.72 28.30
CA THR A 30 0.70 -8.66 28.13
C THR A 30 1.20 -7.41 27.41
N ALA A 31 2.44 -7.41 26.91
CA ALA A 31 2.89 -6.42 25.95
C ALA A 31 2.77 -6.97 24.51
N ALA A 32 1.61 -7.49 24.15
CA ALA A 32 1.17 -7.28 22.79
C ALA A 32 0.87 -5.78 22.73
N GLU A 33 1.86 -4.98 22.30
CA GLU A 33 1.63 -3.60 21.89
C GLU A 33 0.42 -3.65 20.99
N ALA A 34 -0.69 -3.10 21.47
CA ALA A 34 -1.83 -2.82 20.60
C ALA A 34 -1.26 -1.87 19.57
N GLN A 35 -0.92 -2.39 18.39
CA GLN A 35 -0.45 -1.61 17.27
C GLN A 35 -1.53 -0.55 17.08
N GLU A 36 -1.19 0.72 17.36
CA GLU A 36 -2.15 1.82 17.23
C GLU A 36 -2.75 1.71 15.85
N LYS A 37 -4.07 1.46 15.79
CA LYS A 37 -4.76 1.26 14.52
C LYS A 37 -4.67 2.57 13.76
N TYR A 38 -4.07 2.55 12.56
CA TYR A 38 -3.99 3.72 11.70
C TYR A 38 -5.40 4.31 11.52
N GLU A 39 -5.56 5.59 11.81
CA GLU A 39 -6.83 6.29 11.69
C GLU A 39 -6.90 6.93 10.30
N TYR A 40 -7.87 6.49 9.52
CA TYR A 40 -8.12 7.01 8.18
C TYR A 40 -9.08 8.20 8.24
N ASN A 41 -9.10 9.01 7.18
CA ASN A 41 -10.08 10.09 7.05
C ASN A 41 -11.50 9.53 6.75
N GLU A 42 -12.51 10.40 6.85
CA GLU A 42 -13.92 10.03 6.67
C GLU A 42 -14.19 9.49 5.27
N PHE A 43 -13.53 10.03 4.23
CA PHE A 43 -13.70 9.58 2.85
C PHE A 43 -13.24 8.12 2.66
N TYR A 44 -12.19 7.69 3.35
CA TYR A 44 -11.76 6.29 3.35
C TYR A 44 -12.90 5.38 3.84
N TYR A 45 -13.53 5.70 4.98
CA TYR A 45 -14.62 4.89 5.53
C TYR A 45 -15.87 4.91 4.63
N GLN A 46 -16.20 6.06 4.04
CA GLN A 46 -17.31 6.17 3.08
C GLN A 46 -17.07 5.25 1.87
N ARG A 47 -15.87 5.26 1.31
CA ARG A 47 -15.54 4.44 0.14
C ARG A 47 -15.42 2.95 0.48
N THR A 48 -14.78 2.60 1.59
CA THR A 48 -14.61 1.19 1.97
C THR A 48 -15.94 0.51 2.26
N THR A 49 -16.86 1.17 2.96
CA THR A 49 -18.20 0.63 3.21
C THR A 49 -19.00 0.44 1.92
N LEU A 50 -18.89 1.38 0.96
CA LEU A 50 -19.49 1.21 -0.36
C LEU A 50 -18.85 0.05 -1.12
N PHE A 51 -17.51 -0.08 -1.12
CA PHE A 51 -16.82 -1.16 -1.82
C PHE A 51 -17.17 -2.55 -1.27
N GLN A 52 -17.54 -2.67 0.01
CA GLN A 52 -18.07 -3.90 0.60
C GLN A 52 -19.43 -4.32 0.00
N GLN A 53 -20.24 -3.36 -0.49
CA GLN A 53 -21.52 -3.60 -1.16
C GLN A 53 -21.39 -3.86 -2.65
N LEU A 54 -20.21 -3.58 -3.25
CA LEU A 54 -19.95 -3.72 -4.66
C LEU A 54 -19.09 -4.97 -4.93
N PRO A 55 -19.69 -6.12 -5.26
CA PRO A 55 -18.95 -7.36 -5.41
C PRO A 55 -17.93 -7.27 -6.55
N ILE A 56 -16.84 -8.01 -6.37
CA ILE A 56 -15.85 -8.28 -7.42
C ILE A 56 -16.09 -9.70 -7.93
N HIS A 57 -15.92 -9.90 -9.23
CA HIS A 57 -16.07 -11.17 -9.91
C HIS A 57 -14.77 -11.60 -10.56
N SER A 58 -14.66 -12.89 -10.92
CA SER A 58 -13.44 -13.48 -11.49
C SER A 58 -13.05 -12.94 -12.87
N THR A 59 -13.95 -12.23 -13.54
CA THR A 59 -13.71 -11.54 -14.82
C THR A 59 -13.30 -10.08 -14.64
N ASP A 60 -13.39 -9.56 -13.41
CA ASP A 60 -13.12 -8.14 -13.15
C ASP A 60 -11.62 -7.83 -13.19
N ILE A 61 -11.34 -6.59 -13.56
CA ILE A 61 -10.02 -5.98 -13.61
C ILE A 61 -10.01 -4.83 -12.62
N VAL A 62 -9.29 -4.96 -11.53
CA VAL A 62 -9.32 -4.00 -10.42
C VAL A 62 -8.17 -3.02 -10.53
N PHE A 63 -8.47 -1.73 -10.48
CA PHE A 63 -7.50 -0.66 -10.28
C PHE A 63 -7.50 -0.28 -8.80
N LEU A 64 -6.49 -0.74 -8.06
CA LEU A 64 -6.28 -0.49 -6.63
C LEU A 64 -5.28 0.64 -6.45
N GLY A 65 -5.66 1.70 -5.73
CA GLY A 65 -4.77 2.83 -5.54
C GLY A 65 -5.35 3.95 -4.67
N ASP A 66 -4.68 5.08 -4.74
CA ASP A 66 -5.00 6.30 -4.01
C ASP A 66 -5.85 7.30 -4.83
N SER A 67 -5.66 8.63 -4.62
CA SER A 67 -6.38 9.69 -5.32
C SER A 67 -6.14 9.68 -6.83
N GLN A 68 -4.93 9.34 -7.27
CA GLN A 68 -4.60 9.29 -8.69
C GLN A 68 -5.41 8.20 -9.39
N THR A 69 -5.63 7.06 -8.74
CA THR A 69 -6.52 6.00 -9.24
C THR A 69 -8.00 6.38 -9.08
N ASN A 70 -8.38 7.01 -7.97
CA ASN A 70 -9.76 7.40 -7.69
C ASN A 70 -10.31 8.40 -8.71
N GLY A 71 -9.49 9.30 -9.22
CA GLY A 71 -9.88 10.42 -10.09
C GLY A 71 -10.20 10.06 -11.55
N CYS A 72 -10.39 8.79 -11.89
CA CYS A 72 -10.65 8.34 -13.27
C CYS A 72 -11.85 7.39 -13.36
N GLU A 73 -12.68 7.59 -14.34
CA GLU A 73 -13.75 6.68 -14.75
C GLU A 73 -13.18 5.56 -15.63
N TRP A 74 -12.41 4.66 -14.99
CA TRP A 74 -11.61 3.63 -15.67
C TRP A 74 -12.40 2.75 -16.65
N SER A 75 -13.62 2.36 -16.31
CA SER A 75 -14.48 1.54 -17.19
C SER A 75 -14.83 2.26 -18.47
N GLU A 76 -15.10 3.56 -18.41
CA GLU A 76 -15.44 4.38 -19.57
C GLU A 76 -14.17 4.67 -20.38
N LEU A 77 -13.09 5.09 -19.72
CA LEU A 77 -11.82 5.41 -20.37
C LEU A 77 -11.26 4.22 -21.18
N LEU A 78 -11.36 3.00 -20.63
CA LEU A 78 -10.87 1.76 -21.25
C LEU A 78 -11.94 1.04 -22.08
N GLY A 79 -13.19 1.54 -22.12
CA GLY A 79 -14.29 0.91 -22.85
C GLY A 79 -14.61 -0.51 -22.37
N ASN A 80 -14.35 -0.82 -21.10
CA ASN A 80 -14.50 -2.17 -20.56
C ASN A 80 -15.27 -2.14 -19.22
N PRO A 81 -16.52 -2.65 -19.17
CA PRO A 81 -17.35 -2.63 -17.97
C PRO A 81 -16.83 -3.52 -16.84
N ASN A 82 -15.89 -4.44 -17.11
CA ASN A 82 -15.26 -5.27 -16.08
C ASN A 82 -14.17 -4.53 -15.32
N VAL A 83 -13.75 -3.36 -15.76
CA VAL A 83 -12.76 -2.55 -15.02
C VAL A 83 -13.44 -1.87 -13.84
N LYS A 84 -12.87 -2.07 -12.66
CA LYS A 84 -13.40 -1.58 -11.37
C LYS A 84 -12.41 -0.63 -10.71
N ASN A 85 -12.85 0.61 -10.52
CA ASN A 85 -12.08 1.58 -9.72
C ASN A 85 -12.18 1.22 -8.23
N ARG A 86 -11.04 0.98 -7.61
CA ARG A 86 -10.86 0.80 -6.16
C ARG A 86 -9.80 1.77 -5.63
N GLY A 87 -9.77 3.00 -6.18
CA GLY A 87 -8.99 4.11 -5.66
C GLY A 87 -9.70 4.83 -4.52
N ILE A 88 -8.95 5.32 -3.54
CA ILE A 88 -9.45 6.18 -2.46
C ILE A 88 -8.47 7.35 -2.26
N SER A 89 -8.97 8.57 -2.30
CA SER A 89 -8.14 9.76 -2.08
C SER A 89 -7.47 9.74 -0.71
N SER A 90 -6.20 10.13 -0.66
CA SER A 90 -5.34 10.16 0.53
C SER A 90 -5.04 8.79 1.15
N ASP A 91 -5.34 7.69 0.45
CA ASP A 91 -5.05 6.35 0.95
C ASP A 91 -3.56 6.03 0.90
N VAL A 92 -3.10 5.22 1.85
CA VAL A 92 -1.72 4.71 1.98
C VAL A 92 -1.68 3.21 1.72
N ILE A 93 -0.49 2.64 1.55
CA ILE A 93 -0.35 1.20 1.27
C ILE A 93 -0.96 0.33 2.38
N GLN A 94 -0.89 0.77 3.66
CA GLN A 94 -1.56 0.10 4.76
C GLN A 94 -3.07 0.05 4.55
N GLY A 95 -3.69 1.17 4.09
CA GLY A 95 -5.12 1.24 3.80
C GLY A 95 -5.54 0.30 2.67
N PHE A 96 -4.71 0.16 1.62
CA PHE A 96 -4.96 -0.85 0.59
C PHE A 96 -5.03 -2.26 1.18
N SER A 97 -4.10 -2.57 2.10
CA SER A 97 -4.03 -3.86 2.78
C SER A 97 -5.26 -4.13 3.67
N ASP A 98 -5.75 -3.10 4.38
CA ASP A 98 -6.87 -3.21 5.32
C ASP A 98 -8.21 -3.40 4.60
N ARG A 99 -8.36 -2.87 3.37
CA ARG A 99 -9.57 -3.00 2.54
C ARG A 99 -9.47 -4.02 1.41
N LEU A 100 -8.47 -4.90 1.46
CA LEU A 100 -8.18 -5.84 0.39
C LEU A 100 -9.15 -7.04 0.34
N GLU A 101 -9.71 -7.44 1.48
CA GLU A 101 -10.51 -8.68 1.60
C GLU A 101 -11.68 -8.76 0.60
N PRO A 102 -12.56 -7.74 0.43
CA PRO A 102 -13.65 -7.80 -0.54
C PRO A 102 -13.18 -8.00 -1.98
N ILE A 103 -11.99 -7.47 -2.33
CA ILE A 103 -11.38 -7.65 -3.65
C ILE A 103 -10.94 -9.10 -3.83
N LEU A 104 -10.20 -9.66 -2.86
CA LEU A 104 -9.68 -11.02 -2.93
C LEU A 104 -10.78 -12.09 -2.90
N LYS A 105 -11.88 -11.83 -2.20
CA LYS A 105 -13.06 -12.70 -2.19
C LYS A 105 -13.63 -12.93 -3.61
N GLY A 106 -13.59 -11.89 -4.45
CA GLY A 106 -14.05 -11.96 -5.84
C GLY A 106 -13.09 -12.67 -6.79
N LYS A 107 -11.82 -12.88 -6.38
CA LYS A 107 -10.76 -13.51 -7.21
C LYS A 107 -10.66 -12.88 -8.60
N PRO A 108 -10.44 -11.55 -8.73
CA PRO A 108 -10.45 -10.87 -10.01
C PRO A 108 -9.41 -11.44 -10.98
N ALA A 109 -9.65 -11.29 -12.29
CA ALA A 109 -8.70 -11.70 -13.32
C ALA A 109 -7.38 -10.95 -13.18
N LYS A 110 -7.45 -9.63 -12.91
CA LYS A 110 -6.29 -8.74 -12.88
C LYS A 110 -6.41 -7.71 -11.76
N ILE A 111 -5.27 -7.33 -11.16
CA ILE A 111 -5.18 -6.20 -10.24
C ILE A 111 -4.02 -5.31 -10.67
N PHE A 112 -4.31 -4.06 -10.99
CA PHE A 112 -3.35 -2.98 -11.22
C PHE A 112 -3.19 -2.22 -9.92
N VAL A 113 -1.96 -2.09 -9.41
CA VAL A 113 -1.66 -1.43 -8.14
C VAL A 113 -0.80 -0.21 -8.39
N LEU A 114 -1.26 0.95 -7.96
CA LEU A 114 -0.49 2.19 -7.88
C LEU A 114 -0.73 2.85 -6.54
N GLY A 115 0.34 3.15 -5.79
CA GLY A 115 0.25 3.85 -4.52
C GLY A 115 1.59 3.93 -3.81
N GLY A 116 1.63 4.81 -2.80
CA GLY A 116 2.84 5.11 -2.04
C GLY A 116 3.19 6.60 -2.02
N VAL A 117 2.57 7.42 -2.87
CA VAL A 117 2.82 8.86 -2.87
C VAL A 117 2.39 9.52 -1.55
N ASN A 118 1.30 9.05 -0.94
CA ASN A 118 0.87 9.53 0.37
C ASN A 118 1.81 9.04 1.49
N ASP A 119 2.35 7.83 1.38
CA ASP A 119 3.39 7.33 2.29
C ASP A 119 4.65 8.20 2.21
N VAL A 120 5.06 8.63 1.00
CA VAL A 120 6.15 9.62 0.80
C VAL A 120 5.80 10.96 1.48
N SER A 121 4.56 11.43 1.35
CA SER A 121 4.12 12.68 1.99
C SER A 121 4.16 12.61 3.52
N HIS A 122 3.99 11.42 4.09
CA HIS A 122 4.11 11.13 5.52
C HIS A 122 5.56 10.85 5.95
N ASN A 123 6.55 11.09 5.08
CA ASN A 123 7.97 10.92 5.33
C ASN A 123 8.42 9.47 5.58
N LEU A 124 7.69 8.47 5.11
CA LEU A 124 8.17 7.10 5.14
C LEU A 124 9.39 6.94 4.21
N SER A 125 10.34 6.12 4.63
CA SER A 125 11.51 5.81 3.81
C SER A 125 11.13 4.96 2.59
N ALA A 126 11.92 5.05 1.51
CA ALA A 126 11.71 4.22 0.33
C ALA A 126 11.74 2.71 0.64
N ASP A 127 12.57 2.29 1.60
CA ASP A 127 12.63 0.89 2.04
C ASP A 127 11.35 0.46 2.79
N SER A 128 10.81 1.33 3.64
CA SER A 128 9.55 1.07 4.35
C SER A 128 8.37 0.96 3.37
N ILE A 129 8.31 1.86 2.38
CA ILE A 129 7.27 1.86 1.34
C ILE A 129 7.37 0.59 0.49
N ALA A 130 8.56 0.22 0.05
CA ALA A 130 8.77 -1.01 -0.73
C ALA A 130 8.42 -2.27 0.06
N THR A 131 8.75 -2.31 1.36
CA THR A 131 8.39 -3.42 2.25
C THR A 131 6.88 -3.53 2.41
N ALA A 132 6.18 -2.42 2.63
CA ALA A 132 4.72 -2.40 2.73
C ALA A 132 4.06 -2.88 1.42
N MET A 133 4.55 -2.40 0.27
CA MET A 133 4.06 -2.84 -1.05
C MET A 133 4.34 -4.33 -1.29
N LYS A 134 5.53 -4.83 -0.96
CA LYS A 134 5.85 -6.26 -1.05
C LYS A 134 4.88 -7.10 -0.22
N ASN A 135 4.59 -6.69 1.01
CA ASN A 135 3.65 -7.39 1.88
C ASN A 135 2.23 -7.39 1.29
N LEU A 136 1.77 -6.27 0.72
CA LEU A 136 0.50 -6.17 0.01
C LEU A 136 0.43 -7.15 -1.17
N LEU A 137 1.46 -7.17 -2.04
CA LEU A 137 1.51 -8.06 -3.21
C LEU A 137 1.54 -9.53 -2.81
N VAL A 138 2.29 -9.89 -1.75
CA VAL A 138 2.29 -11.25 -1.18
C VAL A 138 0.89 -11.63 -0.67
N LYS A 139 0.18 -10.70 -0.01
CA LYS A 139 -1.19 -10.92 0.46
C LYS A 139 -2.15 -11.15 -0.71
N ILE A 140 -2.00 -10.39 -1.81
CA ILE A 140 -2.78 -10.60 -3.05
C ILE A 140 -2.49 -12.00 -3.63
N LYS A 141 -1.23 -12.36 -3.82
CA LYS A 141 -0.83 -13.69 -4.37
C LYS A 141 -1.36 -14.85 -3.54
N LYS A 142 -1.35 -14.72 -2.20
CA LYS A 142 -1.89 -15.75 -1.31
C LYS A 142 -3.41 -15.83 -1.35
N GLY A 143 -4.11 -14.70 -1.36
CA GLY A 143 -5.58 -14.63 -1.32
C GLY A 143 -6.25 -14.91 -2.66
N SER A 144 -5.56 -14.65 -3.78
CA SER A 144 -6.04 -14.88 -5.15
C SER A 144 -4.90 -15.33 -6.07
N PRO A 145 -4.47 -16.61 -6.00
CA PRO A 145 -3.26 -17.09 -6.67
C PRO A 145 -3.28 -16.97 -8.20
N ASN A 146 -4.47 -17.01 -8.81
CA ASN A 146 -4.64 -16.94 -10.26
C ASN A 146 -4.79 -15.50 -10.80
N THR A 147 -4.87 -14.49 -9.91
CA THR A 147 -4.94 -13.09 -10.31
C THR A 147 -3.62 -12.62 -10.89
N LYS A 148 -3.63 -12.07 -12.10
CA LYS A 148 -2.47 -11.39 -12.66
C LYS A 148 -2.28 -10.05 -11.95
N ILE A 149 -1.06 -9.73 -11.55
CA ILE A 149 -0.74 -8.50 -10.79
C ILE A 149 0.17 -7.61 -11.62
N TYR A 150 -0.20 -6.33 -11.72
CA TYR A 150 0.54 -5.28 -12.40
C TYR A 150 0.89 -4.18 -11.39
N LEU A 151 2.15 -4.12 -11.01
CA LEU A 151 2.66 -3.05 -10.15
C LEU A 151 3.10 -1.88 -11.02
N GLN A 152 2.61 -0.69 -10.70
CA GLN A 152 2.88 0.52 -11.44
C GLN A 152 3.83 1.43 -10.65
N SER A 153 4.70 2.16 -11.36
CA SER A 153 5.55 3.17 -10.73
C SER A 153 4.72 4.31 -10.14
N LEU A 154 5.22 4.96 -9.09
CA LEU A 154 4.74 6.29 -8.71
C LEU A 154 4.95 7.25 -9.87
N LEU A 155 4.06 8.23 -9.99
CA LEU A 155 4.13 9.27 -11.00
C LEU A 155 5.16 10.34 -10.61
N PRO A 156 5.73 11.09 -11.58
CA PRO A 156 6.49 12.28 -11.24
C PRO A 156 5.60 13.34 -10.59
N ILE A 157 6.20 14.24 -9.82
CA ILE A 157 5.52 15.38 -9.20
C ILE A 157 6.09 16.68 -9.79
N ASP A 158 5.32 17.77 -9.69
CA ASP A 158 5.77 19.12 -10.07
C ASP A 158 5.60 20.09 -8.90
N ASN A 159 6.68 20.29 -8.16
CA ASN A 159 6.71 21.17 -6.99
C ASN A 159 6.69 22.68 -7.32
N SER A 160 6.75 23.05 -8.61
CA SER A 160 6.60 24.45 -9.03
C SER A 160 5.23 25.04 -8.67
N PHE A 161 4.20 24.19 -8.58
CA PHE A 161 2.86 24.57 -8.13
C PHE A 161 2.79 24.93 -6.64
N LYS A 162 3.74 24.44 -5.81
CA LYS A 162 3.77 24.69 -4.34
C LYS A 162 2.47 24.34 -3.60
N ARG A 163 1.62 23.50 -4.21
CA ARG A 163 0.31 23.13 -3.69
C ARG A 163 0.41 22.16 -2.51
N TYR A 164 1.26 21.13 -2.63
CA TYR A 164 1.41 20.06 -1.64
C TYR A 164 2.73 20.24 -0.89
N LYS A 165 2.67 20.95 0.23
CA LYS A 165 3.86 21.31 1.03
C LYS A 165 4.66 20.07 1.49
N ALA A 166 3.97 18.98 1.84
CA ALA A 166 4.60 17.73 2.26
C ALA A 166 5.38 17.01 1.13
N MET A 167 5.15 17.40 -0.14
CA MET A 167 5.83 16.83 -1.30
C MET A 167 7.03 17.65 -1.77
N ILE A 168 7.24 18.84 -1.22
CA ILE A 168 8.38 19.70 -1.62
C ILE A 168 9.70 19.00 -1.29
N GLY A 169 10.57 18.86 -2.30
CA GLY A 169 11.86 18.19 -2.19
C GLY A 169 11.80 16.67 -2.13
N LYS A 170 10.66 16.05 -2.53
CA LYS A 170 10.47 14.60 -2.52
C LYS A 170 10.72 13.92 -3.87
N GLU A 171 11.17 14.65 -4.88
CA GLU A 171 11.42 14.12 -6.23
C GLU A 171 12.39 12.94 -6.19
N GLN A 172 13.51 13.07 -5.46
CA GLN A 172 14.47 11.98 -5.31
C GLN A 172 13.88 10.80 -4.55
N THR A 173 13.07 11.05 -3.53
CA THR A 173 12.37 9.98 -2.79
C THR A 173 11.44 9.18 -3.70
N ILE A 174 10.71 9.83 -4.61
CA ILE A 174 9.87 9.16 -5.63
C ILE A 174 10.73 8.23 -6.50
N LEU A 175 11.86 8.71 -6.99
CA LEU A 175 12.79 7.91 -7.79
C LEU A 175 13.30 6.69 -7.00
N ASP A 176 13.73 6.91 -5.77
CA ASP A 176 14.24 5.85 -4.90
C ASP A 176 13.16 4.79 -4.58
N VAL A 177 11.93 5.22 -4.39
CA VAL A 177 10.77 4.31 -4.23
C VAL A 177 10.57 3.50 -5.50
N ASN A 178 10.55 4.13 -6.69
CA ASN A 178 10.33 3.44 -7.96
C ASN A 178 11.40 2.37 -8.24
N VAL A 179 12.67 2.66 -7.94
CA VAL A 179 13.77 1.68 -8.06
C VAL A 179 13.49 0.45 -7.19
N ARG A 180 13.06 0.65 -5.94
CA ARG A 180 12.76 -0.45 -5.00
C ARG A 180 11.49 -1.20 -5.38
N LEU A 181 10.45 -0.51 -5.84
CA LEU A 181 9.21 -1.15 -6.29
C LEU A 181 9.46 -2.02 -7.53
N LYS A 182 10.30 -1.57 -8.46
CA LYS A 182 10.74 -2.39 -9.60
C LYS A 182 11.45 -3.67 -9.13
N ALA A 183 12.37 -3.56 -8.17
CA ALA A 183 13.03 -4.73 -7.59
C ALA A 183 12.05 -5.69 -6.90
N VAL A 184 11.06 -5.16 -6.19
CA VAL A 184 9.96 -5.97 -5.60
C VAL A 184 9.15 -6.68 -6.68
N ALA A 185 8.84 -5.99 -7.79
CA ALA A 185 8.13 -6.60 -8.92
C ALA A 185 8.92 -7.78 -9.50
N ASP A 186 10.22 -7.59 -9.74
CA ASP A 186 11.12 -8.61 -10.27
C ASP A 186 11.24 -9.82 -9.29
N GLU A 187 11.41 -9.56 -8.00
CA GLU A 187 11.51 -10.60 -6.97
C GLU A 187 10.23 -11.46 -6.89
N LEU A 188 9.08 -10.83 -6.99
CA LEU A 188 7.79 -11.51 -6.88
C LEU A 188 7.26 -12.05 -8.21
N GLY A 189 7.93 -11.77 -9.33
CA GLY A 189 7.47 -12.15 -10.66
C GLY A 189 6.11 -11.54 -10.99
N VAL A 190 5.91 -10.26 -10.66
CA VAL A 190 4.74 -9.47 -11.08
C VAL A 190 5.13 -8.51 -12.19
N THR A 191 4.19 -8.18 -13.08
CA THR A 191 4.46 -7.27 -14.19
C THR A 191 4.66 -5.85 -13.67
N TRP A 192 5.77 -5.21 -14.08
CA TRP A 192 6.08 -3.80 -13.82
C TRP A 192 5.61 -2.92 -14.97
N ILE A 193 4.94 -1.81 -14.66
CA ILE A 193 4.53 -0.79 -15.62
C ILE A 193 5.16 0.55 -15.21
N ASP A 194 6.07 1.05 -16.02
CA ASP A 194 6.77 2.32 -15.78
C ASP A 194 5.98 3.52 -16.32
N LEU A 195 5.08 4.03 -15.51
CA LEU A 195 4.33 5.26 -15.79
C LEU A 195 5.19 6.51 -15.61
N PHE A 196 6.18 6.45 -14.70
CA PHE A 196 7.05 7.59 -14.40
C PHE A 196 7.75 8.09 -15.65
N SER A 197 8.42 7.19 -16.37
CA SER A 197 9.18 7.54 -17.59
C SER A 197 8.31 8.11 -18.70
N LEU A 198 7.03 7.74 -18.76
CA LEU A 198 6.09 8.27 -19.74
C LEU A 198 5.65 9.71 -19.42
N MET A 199 5.62 10.08 -18.14
CA MET A 199 5.04 11.35 -17.67
C MET A 199 6.08 12.37 -17.19
N VAL A 200 7.35 11.98 -17.00
CA VAL A 200 8.41 12.90 -16.56
C VAL A 200 8.94 13.73 -17.71
N ASP A 201 9.14 15.04 -17.48
CA ASP A 201 9.94 15.88 -18.37
C ASP A 201 11.45 15.63 -18.09
N PRO A 202 12.21 15.08 -19.04
CA PRO A 202 13.61 14.72 -18.82
C PRO A 202 14.53 15.93 -18.58
N LYS A 203 14.07 17.14 -18.89
CA LYS A 203 14.86 18.38 -18.67
C LYS A 203 14.72 18.89 -17.24
N THR A 204 13.54 18.72 -16.64
CA THR A 204 13.23 19.30 -15.33
C THR A 204 13.12 18.25 -14.21
N GLY A 205 12.91 16.98 -14.58
CA GLY A 205 12.57 15.89 -13.63
C GLY A 205 11.14 15.97 -13.07
N ALA A 206 10.39 17.02 -13.43
CA ALA A 206 9.01 17.21 -12.99
C ALA A 206 8.00 16.52 -13.92
N MET A 207 6.74 16.48 -13.53
CA MET A 207 5.66 16.03 -14.41
C MET A 207 5.58 16.91 -15.66
N LYS A 208 5.41 16.32 -16.85
CA LYS A 208 5.26 17.03 -18.10
C LYS A 208 4.14 18.08 -18.01
N LYS A 209 4.41 19.24 -18.59
CA LYS A 209 3.43 20.32 -18.69
C LYS A 209 2.15 19.83 -19.38
N GLY A 210 1.00 20.22 -18.84
CA GLY A 210 -0.32 19.85 -19.36
C GLY A 210 -0.90 18.54 -18.81
N LEU A 211 -0.09 17.71 -18.13
CA LEU A 211 -0.59 16.48 -17.50
C LEU A 211 -1.17 16.71 -16.11
N THR A 212 -0.88 17.85 -15.48
CA THR A 212 -1.34 18.21 -14.14
C THR A 212 -1.65 19.71 -14.05
N ASN A 213 -2.49 20.10 -13.10
CA ASN A 213 -2.78 21.50 -12.75
C ASN A 213 -2.52 21.82 -11.27
N ASP A 214 -2.03 20.86 -10.50
CA ASP A 214 -1.71 21.03 -9.08
C ASP A 214 -0.33 20.44 -8.69
N GLY A 215 0.33 19.77 -9.66
CA GLY A 215 1.65 19.17 -9.50
C GLY A 215 1.64 17.72 -8.97
N LEU A 216 0.46 17.13 -8.75
CA LEU A 216 0.31 15.78 -8.19
C LEU A 216 -0.75 14.94 -8.92
N HIS A 217 -1.95 15.50 -9.11
CA HIS A 217 -3.07 14.80 -9.76
C HIS A 217 -3.09 15.05 -11.27
N LEU A 218 -3.64 14.10 -11.99
CA LEU A 218 -3.66 14.15 -13.45
C LEU A 218 -4.86 14.92 -13.99
N LEU A 219 -4.63 15.63 -15.08
CA LEU A 219 -5.65 16.06 -16.03
C LEU A 219 -5.98 14.95 -17.03
N GLY A 220 -6.98 15.18 -17.89
CA GLY A 220 -7.40 14.20 -18.89
C GLY A 220 -6.27 13.67 -19.76
N ASP A 221 -5.37 14.54 -20.25
CA ASP A 221 -4.21 14.13 -21.05
C ASP A 221 -3.27 13.19 -20.27
N GLY A 222 -3.12 13.39 -18.95
CA GLY A 222 -2.35 12.48 -18.09
C GLY A 222 -3.00 11.10 -18.01
N TYR A 223 -4.32 11.03 -17.91
CA TYR A 223 -5.05 9.76 -17.94
C TYR A 223 -5.00 9.08 -19.31
N LEU A 224 -4.93 9.83 -20.42
CA LEU A 224 -4.71 9.23 -21.76
C LEU A 224 -3.32 8.59 -21.88
N VAL A 225 -2.28 9.22 -21.31
CA VAL A 225 -0.95 8.60 -21.21
C VAL A 225 -1.01 7.33 -20.36
N TRP A 226 -1.69 7.36 -19.22
CA TRP A 226 -1.85 6.19 -18.36
C TRP A 226 -2.61 5.07 -19.08
N LYS A 227 -3.72 5.41 -19.76
CA LYS A 227 -4.48 4.47 -20.60
C LYS A 227 -3.55 3.73 -21.56
N SER A 228 -2.77 4.47 -22.35
CA SER A 228 -1.89 3.87 -23.37
C SER A 228 -0.90 2.85 -22.78
N ALA A 229 -0.47 3.06 -21.54
CA ALA A 229 0.45 2.17 -20.84
C ALA A 229 -0.21 0.88 -20.32
N VAL A 230 -1.47 0.95 -19.90
CA VAL A 230 -2.16 -0.20 -19.26
C VAL A 230 -3.06 -0.97 -20.22
N GLU A 231 -3.55 -0.34 -21.28
CA GLU A 231 -4.49 -0.92 -22.24
C GLU A 231 -4.05 -2.25 -22.85
N PRO A 232 -2.76 -2.46 -23.22
CA PRO A 232 -2.29 -3.77 -23.69
C PRO A 232 -2.49 -4.88 -22.66
N TYR A 233 -2.27 -4.58 -21.38
CA TYR A 233 -2.43 -5.53 -20.28
C TYR A 233 -3.89 -5.72 -19.85
N VAL A 234 -4.75 -4.75 -20.10
CA VAL A 234 -6.20 -4.88 -19.87
C VAL A 234 -6.80 -5.84 -20.87
N ASN A 235 -6.33 -5.82 -22.12
CA ASN A 235 -6.89 -6.55 -23.25
C ASN A 235 -6.25 -7.94 -23.51
N GLU A 236 -5.17 -8.31 -22.81
CA GLU A 236 -4.51 -9.63 -22.95
C GLU A 236 -5.32 -10.84 -22.42
#